data_621e9205bd1cf0b60d756eedd16fff59
#
_entry.id   621e9205bd1cf0b60d756eedd16fff59
#
_cell.length_a   1.000
_cell.length_b   1.000
_cell.length_c   1.000
_cell.angle_alpha   90.00
_cell.angle_beta   90.00
_cell.angle_gamma   90.00
#
_symmetry.space_group_name_H-M   'P 1'
#
loop_
_entity.id
_entity.type
_entity.pdbx_description
1 polymer ?
#
loop_
_entity_poly.entity_id
_entity_poly.type
_entity_poly.pdbx_seq_one_letter_code
_entity_poly.pdbx_strand_id
1 'polypeptide(L)' 'MQTIKINIANMTCDACVKLSKMKISKINGVKDVRISDLNGQTEIIADRDIQPEEIQKSLAGTDYKVII' A
#
# COMPACT_ATOMS: atom_id res chain seq x y z
N MET A 1 8.95 -14.36 5.46
CA MET A 1 8.06 -13.26 5.04
C MET A 1 8.72 -11.93 5.32
N GLN A 2 8.47 -10.95 4.49
CA GLN A 2 9.05 -9.63 4.64
C GLN A 2 7.98 -8.61 5.00
N THR A 3 8.35 -7.64 5.81
CA THR A 3 7.48 -6.52 6.13
C THR A 3 8.04 -5.27 5.47
N ILE A 4 7.25 -4.64 4.64
CA ILE A 4 7.65 -3.45 3.91
C ILE A 4 6.86 -2.27 4.49
N LYS A 5 7.58 -1.26 4.93
CA LYS A 5 6.96 -0.07 5.52
C LYS A 5 7.10 1.09 4.56
N ILE A 6 5.98 1.66 4.19
CA ILE A 6 5.94 2.82 3.31
C ILE A 6 4.90 3.80 3.82
N ASN A 7 4.93 4.99 3.27
CA ASN A 7 3.87 5.98 3.47
C ASN A 7 3.17 6.22 2.15
N ILE A 8 1.86 6.41 2.22
CA ILE A 8 1.07 6.73 1.03
C ILE A 8 0.43 8.09 1.26
N ALA A 9 0.66 9.00 0.33
CA ALA A 9 0.10 10.35 0.38
C ALA A 9 -1.30 10.39 -0.22
N ASN A 10 -2.05 11.40 0.14
CA ASN A 10 -3.36 11.72 -0.42
C ASN A 10 -4.49 10.77 -0.01
N MET A 11 -4.27 9.98 1.03
CA MET A 11 -5.36 9.21 1.62
C MET A 11 -6.07 10.09 2.64
N THR A 12 -7.26 10.55 2.32
CA THR A 12 -7.96 11.53 3.12
C THR A 12 -9.25 11.02 3.77
N CYS A 13 -9.59 9.76 3.56
CA CYS A 13 -10.80 9.19 4.14
C CYS A 13 -10.67 7.68 4.30
N ASP A 14 -11.60 7.09 5.07
CA ASP A 14 -11.59 5.64 5.30
C ASP A 14 -11.77 4.84 4.01
N ALA A 15 -12.57 5.33 3.10
CA ALA A 15 -12.75 4.67 1.81
C ALA A 15 -11.44 4.64 1.01
N CYS A 16 -10.65 5.70 1.12
CA CYS A 16 -9.33 5.75 0.49
C CYS A 16 -8.39 4.70 1.06
N VAL A 17 -8.40 4.53 2.36
CA VAL A 17 -7.60 3.51 3.04
C VAL A 17 -7.99 2.12 2.56
N LYS A 18 -9.30 1.85 2.51
CA LYS A 18 -9.79 0.54 2.07
C LYS A 18 -9.44 0.27 0.61
N LEU A 19 -9.57 1.28 -0.24
CA LEU A 19 -9.25 1.12 -1.66
C LEU A 19 -7.77 0.83 -1.86
N SER A 20 -6.91 1.57 -1.18
CA SER A 20 -5.47 1.35 -1.26
C SER A 20 -5.09 -0.05 -0.79
N LYS A 21 -5.67 -0.47 0.32
CA LYS A 21 -5.43 -1.80 0.85
C LYS A 21 -5.83 -2.88 -0.15
N MET A 22 -7.00 -2.72 -0.77
CA MET A 22 -7.49 -3.67 -1.75
C MET A 22 -6.56 -3.75 -2.97
N LYS A 23 -6.15 -2.61 -3.48
CA LYS A 23 -5.28 -2.56 -4.66
C LYS A 23 -3.91 -3.17 -4.38
N ILE A 24 -3.33 -2.86 -3.23
CA ILE A 24 -2.02 -3.39 -2.86
C ILE A 24 -2.10 -4.90 -2.62
N SER A 25 -3.18 -5.38 -2.03
CA SER A 25 -3.33 -6.80 -1.74
C SER A 25 -3.42 -7.66 -2.99
N LYS A 26 -3.69 -7.05 -4.14
CA LYS A 26 -3.70 -7.78 -5.41
C LYS A 26 -2.31 -8.00 -6.00
N ILE A 27 -1.28 -7.40 -5.42
CA ILE A 27 0.08 -7.62 -5.88
C ILE A 27 0.48 -9.05 -5.57
N ASN A 28 1.08 -9.71 -6.55
CA ASN A 28 1.50 -11.09 -6.37
C ASN A 28 2.54 -11.19 -5.26
N GLY A 29 2.30 -12.10 -4.32
CA GLY A 29 3.19 -12.29 -3.17
C GLY A 29 2.79 -11.55 -1.93
N VAL A 30 1.85 -10.60 -2.00
CA VAL A 30 1.38 -9.89 -0.81
C VAL A 30 0.45 -10.79 -0.02
N LYS A 31 0.74 -10.94 1.26
CA LYS A 31 -0.06 -11.75 2.18
C LYS A 31 -1.02 -10.91 3.01
N ASP A 32 -0.58 -9.73 3.42
CA ASP A 32 -1.41 -8.85 4.22
C ASP A 32 -0.98 -7.40 4.01
N VAL A 33 -1.91 -6.50 4.20
CA VAL A 33 -1.65 -5.07 4.10
C VAL A 33 -2.31 -4.41 5.31
N ARG A 34 -1.55 -3.64 6.04
CA ARG A 34 -2.05 -2.91 7.19
C ARG A 34 -1.79 -1.43 6.98
N ILE A 35 -2.84 -0.66 7.05
CA ILE A 35 -2.76 0.79 6.97
C ILE A 35 -3.20 1.33 8.31
N SER A 36 -2.31 2.02 8.99
CA SER A 36 -2.50 2.36 10.38
C SER A 36 -3.62 3.38 10.58
N ASP A 37 -3.67 4.39 9.73
CA ASP A 37 -4.72 5.41 9.78
C ASP A 37 -4.59 6.35 8.58
N LEU A 38 -5.19 7.54 8.68
CA LEU A 38 -5.15 8.54 7.64
C LEU A 38 -3.78 9.19 7.46
N ASN A 39 -2.81 8.88 8.30
CA ASN A 39 -1.43 9.34 8.11
C ASN A 39 -0.73 8.64 6.96
N GLY A 40 -1.33 7.58 6.45
CA GLY A 40 -0.76 6.87 5.31
C GLY A 40 0.34 5.89 5.65
N GLN A 41 0.60 5.63 6.91
CA GLN A 41 1.58 4.62 7.31
C GLN A 41 1.07 3.25 6.95
N THR A 42 1.79 2.57 6.08
CA THR A 42 1.36 1.30 5.52
C THR A 42 2.43 0.25 5.76
N GLU A 43 1.99 -0.91 6.23
CA GLU A 43 2.84 -2.09 6.37
C GLU A 43 2.32 -3.16 5.43
N ILE A 44 3.20 -3.68 4.60
CA ILE A 44 2.87 -4.73 3.65
C ILE A 44 3.63 -5.97 4.04
N ILE A 45 2.90 -7.06 4.27
CA ILE A 45 3.51 -8.34 4.57
C ILE A 45 3.44 -9.19 3.32
N ALA A 46 4.59 -9.60 2.84
CA ALA A 46 4.71 -10.34 1.59
C ALA A 46 5.69 -11.50 1.75
N ASP A 47 5.55 -12.50 0.91
CA ASP A 47 6.47 -13.63 0.90
C ASP A 47 7.65 -13.43 -0.06
N ARG A 48 7.73 -12.26 -0.68
CA ARG A 48 8.84 -11.86 -1.52
C ARG A 48 9.13 -10.38 -1.35
N ASP A 49 10.23 -9.94 -1.92
CA ASP A 49 10.59 -8.55 -1.89
C ASP A 49 9.70 -7.77 -2.86
N ILE A 50 9.02 -6.75 -2.37
CA ILE A 50 8.13 -5.91 -3.16
C ILE A 50 8.77 -4.53 -3.27
N GLN A 51 8.96 -4.08 -4.49
CA GLN A 51 9.54 -2.77 -4.73
C GLN A 51 8.49 -1.68 -4.60
N PRO A 52 8.88 -0.49 -4.14
CA PRO A 52 7.93 0.64 -4.08
C PRO A 52 7.29 0.95 -5.43
N GLU A 53 8.00 0.73 -6.52
CA GLU A 53 7.45 0.94 -7.86
C GLU A 53 6.28 0.04 -8.16
N GLU A 54 6.32 -1.20 -7.70
CA GLU A 54 5.21 -2.13 -7.87
C GLU A 54 3.98 -1.63 -7.13
N ILE A 55 4.19 -1.11 -5.94
CA ILE A 55 3.10 -0.57 -5.12
C ILE A 55 2.51 0.66 -5.81
N GLN A 56 3.35 1.55 -6.32
CA GLN A 56 2.89 2.72 -7.04
C GLN A 56 2.07 2.32 -8.27
N LYS A 57 2.49 1.29 -8.98
CA LYS A 57 1.74 0.80 -10.13
C LYS A 57 0.39 0.22 -9.74
N SER A 58 0.32 -0.44 -8.60
CA SER A 58 -0.95 -0.99 -8.13
C SER A 58 -1.95 0.11 -7.77
N LEU A 59 -1.45 1.30 -7.46
CA LEU A 59 -2.26 2.47 -7.16
C LEU A 59 -2.50 3.35 -8.38
N ALA A 60 -2.13 2.90 -9.57
CA ALA A 60 -2.35 3.64 -10.80
C ALA A 60 -3.84 3.91 -11.00
N GLY A 61 -4.18 5.08 -11.49
CA GLY A 61 -5.57 5.50 -11.64
C GLY A 61 -6.13 6.18 -10.41
N THR A 62 -5.36 6.26 -9.34
CA THR A 62 -5.73 7.00 -8.12
C THR A 62 -4.77 8.18 -7.94
N ASP A 63 -5.12 9.08 -7.02
CA ASP A 63 -4.25 10.20 -6.66
C ASP A 63 -3.24 9.84 -5.58
N TYR A 64 -3.21 8.60 -5.16
CA TYR A 64 -2.33 8.17 -4.08
C TYR A 64 -0.90 8.02 -4.57
N LYS A 65 0.04 8.47 -3.74
CA LYS A 65 1.47 8.40 -4.07
C LYS A 65 2.22 7.70 -2.96
N VAL A 66 3.11 6.82 -3.35
CA VAL A 66 3.99 6.14 -2.40
C VAL A 66 5.14 7.08 -2.05
N ILE A 67 5.31 7.31 -0.75
CA ILE A 67 6.40 8.10 -0.20
C ILE A 67 7.26 7.15 0.63
N ILE A 68 8.53 7.11 0.32
CA ILE A 68 9.45 6.21 1.00
C ILE A 68 10.21 6.97 2.07
#